data_3fcc61ebdda6f9da45b68f2599caeb21
#
_entry.id   3fcc61ebdda6f9da45b68f2599caeb21
#
_cell.length_a   1.000
_cell.length_b   1.000
_cell.length_c   1.000
_cell.angle_alpha   90.00
_cell.angle_beta   90.00
_cell.angle_gamma   90.00
#
_symmetry.space_group_name_H-M   'P 1'
#
loop_
_entity.id
_entity.type
_entity.pdbx_description
1 polymer ?
#
loop_
_entity_poly.entity_id
_entity_poly.type
_entity_poly.pdbx_seq_one_letter_code
_entity_poly.pdbx_strand_id
1 'polypeptide(L)'
;MEYNTDHFLSMLAKMNISLSDKQLQQFMTYYEMLIEKNKVMNLTAITDFDEVVEKHFVDSVSLIQVVDLHQRLKVIDLGTGAGFPGIPLKIVFPELNVVLADSLNKRLVFLNEVIDALGLTEIYTVHGRAEAVSYTHLRAHETG
;
A
#
# COMPACT_ATOMS: atom_id res chain seq x y z
N MET A 1 -3.02 19.93 -7.07
CA MET A 1 -3.87 19.56 -8.21
C MET A 1 -5.05 18.75 -7.73
N GLU A 2 -6.22 19.04 -8.24
CA GLU A 2 -7.43 18.33 -7.83
C GLU A 2 -7.76 17.23 -8.83
N TYR A 3 -8.19 16.08 -8.30
CA TYR A 3 -8.61 14.95 -9.12
C TYR A 3 -10.07 14.64 -8.82
N ASN A 4 -10.77 14.16 -9.84
CA ASN A 4 -12.13 13.69 -9.64
C ASN A 4 -12.08 12.29 -9.02
N THR A 5 -12.52 12.19 -7.77
CA THR A 5 -12.45 10.94 -6.99
C THR A 5 -13.76 10.17 -6.98
N ASP A 6 -14.79 10.62 -7.69
CA ASP A 6 -16.10 9.97 -7.65
C ASP A 6 -16.06 8.51 -8.09
N HIS A 7 -15.32 8.23 -9.17
CA HIS A 7 -15.18 6.87 -9.67
C HIS A 7 -14.49 5.97 -8.65
N PHE A 8 -13.42 6.45 -8.04
CA PHE A 8 -12.67 5.73 -7.02
C PHE A 8 -13.59 5.37 -5.84
N LEU A 9 -14.28 6.36 -5.30
CA LEU A 9 -15.17 6.16 -4.16
C LEU A 9 -16.33 5.22 -4.50
N SER A 10 -16.84 5.31 -5.73
CA SER A 10 -17.91 4.43 -6.21
C SER A 10 -17.46 2.97 -6.26
N MET A 11 -16.24 2.72 -6.76
CA MET A 11 -15.71 1.35 -6.81
C MET A 11 -15.51 0.77 -5.40
N LEU A 12 -15.03 1.58 -4.47
CA LEU A 12 -14.87 1.14 -3.09
C LEU A 12 -16.22 0.87 -2.43
N ALA A 13 -17.22 1.70 -2.71
CA ALA A 13 -18.57 1.52 -2.16
C ALA A 13 -19.17 0.17 -2.56
N LYS A 14 -18.85 -0.32 -3.74
CA LYS A 14 -19.32 -1.65 -4.18
C LYS A 14 -18.75 -2.78 -3.32
N MET A 15 -17.66 -2.53 -2.60
CA MET A 15 -17.05 -3.47 -1.67
C MET A 15 -17.38 -3.12 -0.21
N ASN A 16 -18.36 -2.24 0.01
CA ASN A 16 -18.75 -1.74 1.33
C ASN A 16 -17.60 -1.02 2.05
N ILE A 17 -16.77 -0.31 1.29
CA ILE A 17 -15.66 0.47 1.83
C ILE A 17 -15.98 1.95 1.67
N SER A 18 -15.92 2.69 2.78
CA SER A 18 -16.02 4.15 2.81
C SER A 18 -14.72 4.71 3.35
N LEU A 19 -14.21 5.77 2.73
CA LEU A 19 -12.99 6.42 3.20
C LEU A 19 -13.34 7.68 3.99
N SER A 20 -12.62 7.92 5.07
CA SER A 20 -12.62 9.23 5.71
C SER A 20 -11.92 10.24 4.83
N ASP A 21 -12.09 11.52 5.12
CA ASP A 21 -11.37 12.57 4.39
C ASP A 21 -9.86 12.38 4.51
N LYS A 22 -9.38 11.96 5.68
CA LYS A 22 -7.97 11.67 5.91
C LYS A 22 -7.48 10.54 5.01
N GLN A 23 -8.22 9.45 4.94
CA GLN A 23 -7.85 8.31 4.10
C GLN A 23 -7.82 8.69 2.62
N LEU A 24 -8.81 9.45 2.17
CA LEU A 24 -8.82 9.91 0.77
C LEU A 24 -7.59 10.77 0.49
N GLN A 25 -7.26 11.68 1.42
CA GLN A 25 -6.08 12.54 1.25
C GLN A 25 -4.79 11.70 1.25
N GLN A 26 -4.73 10.65 2.06
CA GLN A 26 -3.58 9.74 2.03
C GLN A 26 -3.41 9.09 0.67
N PHE A 27 -4.50 8.64 0.04
CA PHE A 27 -4.42 8.09 -1.31
C PHE A 27 -3.96 9.13 -2.34
N MET A 28 -4.45 10.36 -2.23
CA MET A 28 -4.07 11.43 -3.17
C MET A 28 -2.60 11.79 -3.03
N THR A 29 -2.11 11.91 -1.80
CA THR A 29 -0.70 12.17 -1.54
C THR A 29 0.18 11.03 -2.07
N TYR A 30 -0.24 9.80 -1.81
CA TYR A 30 0.46 8.63 -2.31
C TYR A 30 0.55 8.64 -3.85
N TYR A 31 -0.57 8.91 -4.50
CA TYR A 31 -0.59 9.00 -5.97
C TYR A 31 0.41 10.04 -6.48
N GLU A 32 0.40 11.24 -5.91
CA GLU A 32 1.31 12.31 -6.36
C GLU A 32 2.77 11.94 -6.13
N MET A 33 3.09 11.32 -4.99
CA MET A 33 4.45 10.86 -4.71
C MET A 33 4.89 9.76 -5.68
N LEU A 34 3.98 8.85 -6.00
CA LEU A 34 4.22 7.77 -6.96
C LEU A 34 4.57 8.33 -8.34
N ILE A 35 3.78 9.27 -8.83
CA ILE A 35 3.97 9.88 -10.15
C ILE A 35 5.30 10.65 -10.19
N GLU A 36 5.58 11.41 -9.15
CA GLU A 36 6.82 12.19 -9.09
C GLU A 36 8.05 11.28 -9.06
N LYS A 37 8.04 10.25 -8.23
CA LYS A 37 9.17 9.32 -8.14
C LYS A 37 9.31 8.50 -9.41
N ASN A 38 8.19 8.20 -10.08
CA ASN A 38 8.22 7.40 -11.30
C ASN A 38 9.00 8.07 -12.44
N LYS A 39 9.19 9.39 -12.37
CA LYS A 39 9.99 10.12 -13.35
C LYS A 39 11.47 9.73 -13.31
N VAL A 40 11.95 9.29 -12.14
CA VAL A 40 13.38 8.99 -11.94
C VAL A 40 13.65 7.52 -11.69
N MET A 41 12.65 6.72 -11.36
CA MET A 41 12.80 5.27 -11.22
C MET A 41 11.48 4.60 -11.63
N ASN A 42 11.56 3.58 -12.44
CA ASN A 42 10.38 2.93 -13.00
C ASN A 42 9.63 2.11 -11.96
N LEU A 43 8.73 2.77 -11.22
CA LEU A 43 7.89 2.13 -10.21
C LEU A 43 6.67 1.47 -10.81
N THR A 44 6.07 2.09 -11.82
CA THR A 44 4.89 1.57 -12.49
C THR A 44 4.85 2.06 -13.94
N ALA A 45 4.30 1.24 -14.83
CA ALA A 45 4.03 1.62 -16.22
C ALA A 45 2.76 2.44 -16.34
N ILE A 46 1.92 2.43 -15.31
CA ILE A 46 0.61 3.09 -15.29
C ILE A 46 0.74 4.38 -14.51
N THR A 47 0.44 5.52 -15.15
CA THR A 47 0.56 6.84 -14.51
C THR A 47 -0.73 7.67 -14.55
N ASP A 48 -1.68 7.32 -15.43
CA ASP A 48 -2.96 7.99 -15.46
C ASP A 48 -3.73 7.76 -14.17
N PHE A 49 -4.34 8.84 -13.63
CA PHE A 49 -5.01 8.77 -12.33
C PHE A 49 -6.08 7.66 -12.27
N ASP A 50 -6.97 7.63 -13.24
CA ASP A 50 -8.05 6.64 -13.23
C ASP A 50 -7.53 5.22 -13.36
N GLU A 51 -6.47 5.00 -14.13
CA GLU A 51 -5.86 3.69 -14.25
C GLU A 51 -5.15 3.26 -12.96
N VAL A 52 -4.44 4.16 -12.31
CA VAL A 52 -3.77 3.86 -11.04
C VAL A 52 -4.81 3.52 -9.98
N VAL A 53 -5.87 4.32 -9.90
CA VAL A 53 -6.97 4.06 -8.97
C VAL A 53 -7.55 2.68 -9.19
N GLU A 54 -7.86 2.34 -10.43
CA GLU A 54 -8.54 1.09 -10.75
C GLU A 54 -7.61 -0.13 -10.65
N LYS A 55 -6.43 -0.05 -11.26
CA LYS A 55 -5.54 -1.20 -11.42
C LYS A 55 -4.58 -1.38 -10.25
N HIS A 56 -4.33 -0.34 -9.45
CA HIS A 56 -3.46 -0.43 -8.29
C HIS A 56 -4.21 -0.30 -6.97
N PHE A 57 -4.96 0.79 -6.78
CA PHE A 57 -5.58 1.05 -5.48
C PHE A 57 -6.76 0.11 -5.21
N VAL A 58 -7.75 0.12 -6.09
CA VAL A 58 -8.93 -0.73 -5.92
C VAL A 58 -8.57 -2.20 -5.97
N ASP A 59 -7.73 -2.57 -6.92
CA ASP A 59 -7.27 -3.96 -7.04
C ASP A 59 -6.60 -4.44 -5.76
N SER A 60 -5.75 -3.61 -5.15
CA SER A 60 -5.08 -3.94 -3.89
C SER A 60 -6.08 -4.21 -2.78
N VAL A 61 -7.09 -3.34 -2.62
CA VAL A 61 -8.06 -3.47 -1.53
C VAL A 61 -9.08 -4.59 -1.80
N SER A 62 -9.17 -5.08 -3.01
CA SER A 62 -10.10 -6.16 -3.36
C SER A 62 -9.83 -7.47 -2.58
N LEU A 63 -8.68 -7.58 -1.94
CA LEU A 63 -8.37 -8.70 -1.06
C LEU A 63 -9.39 -8.89 0.06
N ILE A 64 -10.14 -7.84 0.43
CA ILE A 64 -11.19 -7.97 1.44
C ILE A 64 -12.28 -8.97 1.02
N GLN A 65 -12.40 -9.25 -0.27
CA GLN A 65 -13.39 -10.19 -0.77
C GLN A 65 -13.05 -11.65 -0.41
N VAL A 66 -11.80 -11.92 -0.08
CA VAL A 66 -11.34 -13.27 0.24
C VAL A 66 -10.82 -13.42 1.68
N VAL A 67 -10.49 -12.31 2.34
CA VAL A 67 -9.95 -12.31 3.71
C VAL A 67 -10.61 -11.18 4.50
N ASP A 68 -10.96 -11.44 5.76
CA ASP A 68 -11.47 -10.39 6.62
C ASP A 68 -10.31 -9.53 7.12
N LEU A 69 -10.18 -8.33 6.54
CA LEU A 69 -9.10 -7.40 6.84
C LEU A 69 -9.47 -6.38 7.92
N HIS A 70 -10.67 -6.49 8.51
CA HIS A 70 -11.08 -5.66 9.65
C HIS A 70 -10.46 -6.14 10.95
N GLN A 71 -9.74 -7.25 10.92
CA GLN A 71 -9.05 -7.79 12.08
C GLN A 71 -7.62 -7.25 12.15
N ARG A 72 -7.01 -7.38 13.34
CA ARG A 72 -5.59 -7.08 13.52
C ARG A 72 -4.74 -8.22 12.97
N LEU A 73 -4.54 -8.22 11.68
CA LEU A 73 -3.73 -9.21 11.00
C LEU A 73 -2.35 -8.65 10.68
N LYS A 74 -1.37 -9.53 10.58
CA LYS A 74 -0.07 -9.21 10.04
C LYS A 74 -0.06 -9.56 8.56
N VAL A 75 0.28 -8.58 7.73
CA VAL A 75 0.39 -8.76 6.28
C VAL A 75 1.83 -8.56 5.88
N ILE A 76 2.37 -9.53 5.14
CA ILE A 76 3.72 -9.40 4.58
C ILE A 76 3.57 -9.28 3.07
N ASP A 77 3.98 -8.14 2.53
CA ASP A 77 3.92 -7.86 1.11
C ASP A 77 5.31 -8.09 0.50
N LEU A 78 5.50 -9.25 -0.12
CA LEU A 78 6.79 -9.66 -0.68
C LEU A 78 6.93 -9.12 -2.10
N GLY A 79 8.06 -8.47 -2.38
CA GLY A 79 8.29 -7.85 -3.69
C GLY A 79 7.34 -6.69 -3.90
N THR A 80 7.19 -5.84 -2.89
CA THR A 80 6.16 -4.80 -2.85
C THR A 80 6.28 -3.75 -3.95
N GLY A 81 7.47 -3.52 -4.48
CA GLY A 81 7.69 -2.52 -5.54
C GLY A 81 7.29 -1.12 -5.13
N ALA A 82 6.25 -0.60 -5.76
CA ALA A 82 5.72 0.73 -5.47
C ALA A 82 4.82 0.78 -4.22
N GLY A 83 4.67 -0.34 -3.51
CA GLY A 83 3.89 -0.42 -2.28
C GLY A 83 2.55 -1.14 -2.43
N PHE A 84 2.39 -1.92 -3.48
CA PHE A 84 1.13 -2.62 -3.76
C PHE A 84 1.28 -4.11 -3.43
N PRO A 85 0.31 -4.70 -2.75
CA PRO A 85 -0.93 -4.13 -2.22
C PRO A 85 -0.82 -3.52 -0.82
N GLY A 86 0.36 -3.54 -0.21
CA GLY A 86 0.52 -3.26 1.21
C GLY A 86 0.08 -1.87 1.66
N ILE A 87 0.47 -0.81 0.94
CA ILE A 87 0.12 0.56 1.35
C ILE A 87 -1.38 0.85 1.17
N PRO A 88 -2.01 0.54 0.03
CA PRO A 88 -3.46 0.70 -0.06
C PRO A 88 -4.23 -0.05 1.03
N LEU A 89 -3.82 -1.29 1.33
CA LEU A 89 -4.45 -2.06 2.40
C LEU A 89 -4.32 -1.36 3.75
N LYS A 90 -3.13 -0.83 4.05
CA LYS A 90 -2.89 -0.12 5.30
C LYS A 90 -3.73 1.14 5.44
N ILE A 91 -3.90 1.88 4.35
CA ILE A 91 -4.72 3.10 4.36
C ILE A 91 -6.17 2.76 4.70
N VAL A 92 -6.72 1.75 4.04
CA VAL A 92 -8.14 1.37 4.23
C VAL A 92 -8.36 0.64 5.55
N PHE A 93 -7.40 -0.20 5.97
CA PHE A 93 -7.51 -1.01 7.19
C PHE A 93 -6.37 -0.66 8.15
N PRO A 94 -6.48 0.46 8.87
CA PRO A 94 -5.36 0.98 9.66
C PRO A 94 -4.94 0.09 10.83
N GLU A 95 -5.73 -0.91 11.19
CA GLU A 95 -5.38 -1.85 12.25
C GLU A 95 -4.41 -2.96 11.79
N LEU A 96 -4.20 -3.10 10.49
CA LEU A 96 -3.24 -4.08 9.97
C LEU A 96 -1.83 -3.75 10.43
N ASN A 97 -1.04 -4.79 10.67
CA ASN A 97 0.40 -4.66 10.83
C ASN A 97 1.02 -5.10 9.50
N VAL A 98 1.68 -4.20 8.79
CA VAL A 98 2.13 -4.45 7.41
C VAL A 98 3.64 -4.42 7.34
N VAL A 99 4.22 -5.41 6.66
CA VAL A 99 5.64 -5.43 6.33
C VAL A 99 5.77 -5.37 4.80
N LEU A 100 6.50 -4.37 4.33
CA LEU A 100 6.78 -4.18 2.91
C LEU A 100 8.20 -4.65 2.65
N ALA A 101 8.37 -5.69 1.86
CA ALA A 101 9.67 -6.26 1.59
C ALA A 101 10.04 -6.12 0.11
N ASP A 102 11.27 -5.72 -0.17
CA ASP A 102 11.77 -5.64 -1.53
C ASP A 102 13.28 -5.86 -1.56
N SER A 103 13.76 -6.35 -2.69
CA SER A 103 15.18 -6.59 -2.89
C SER A 103 15.96 -5.33 -3.30
N LEU A 104 15.25 -4.28 -3.73
CA LEU A 104 15.88 -3.02 -4.16
C LEU A 104 15.75 -1.95 -3.09
N ASN A 105 16.86 -1.57 -2.51
CA ASN A 105 16.88 -0.59 -1.42
C ASN A 105 16.28 0.76 -1.81
N LYS A 106 16.48 1.19 -3.04
CA LYS A 106 15.94 2.48 -3.49
C LYS A 106 14.40 2.51 -3.49
N ARG A 107 13.75 1.36 -3.68
CA ARG A 107 12.29 1.28 -3.55
C ARG A 107 11.88 1.43 -2.09
N LEU A 108 12.64 0.82 -1.18
CA LEU A 108 12.36 0.93 0.25
C LEU A 108 12.52 2.36 0.75
N VAL A 109 13.50 3.10 0.21
CA VAL A 109 13.66 4.51 0.54
C VAL A 109 12.41 5.29 0.14
N PHE A 110 11.89 5.06 -1.06
CA PHE A 110 10.64 5.67 -1.51
C PHE A 110 9.47 5.31 -0.60
N LEU A 111 9.35 4.02 -0.26
CA LEU A 111 8.24 3.56 0.59
C LEU A 111 8.29 4.18 1.98
N ASN A 112 9.49 4.35 2.55
CA ASN A 112 9.62 5.02 3.83
C ASN A 112 9.23 6.50 3.74
N GLU A 113 9.54 7.17 2.63
CA GLU A 113 9.08 8.53 2.39
C GLU A 113 7.55 8.61 2.36
N VAL A 114 6.91 7.63 1.71
CA VAL A 114 5.44 7.57 1.67
C VAL A 114 4.86 7.32 3.05
N ILE A 115 5.39 6.35 3.78
CA ILE A 115 4.95 6.04 5.15
C ILE A 115 4.98 7.29 6.01
N ASP A 116 6.08 8.03 5.97
CA ASP A 116 6.24 9.26 6.75
C ASP A 116 5.26 10.35 6.30
N ALA A 117 5.14 10.56 5.00
CA ALA A 117 4.26 11.59 4.46
C ALA A 117 2.78 11.33 4.78
N LEU A 118 2.38 10.07 4.78
CA LEU A 118 1.01 9.68 5.08
C LEU A 118 0.74 9.50 6.57
N GLY A 119 1.78 9.54 7.40
CA GLY A 119 1.63 9.35 8.85
C GLY A 119 1.17 7.96 9.24
N LEU A 120 1.56 6.94 8.47
CA LEU A 120 1.16 5.57 8.75
C LEU A 120 1.98 4.98 9.90
N THR A 121 1.34 4.16 10.72
CA THR A 121 1.96 3.47 11.85
C THR A 121 1.78 1.97 11.72
N GLU A 122 2.61 1.20 12.41
CA GLU A 122 2.58 -0.27 12.34
C GLU A 122 2.71 -0.79 10.91
N ILE A 123 3.60 -0.12 10.15
CA ILE A 123 3.98 -0.52 8.81
C ILE A 123 5.49 -0.33 8.68
N TYR A 124 6.18 -1.34 8.17
CA TYR A 124 7.63 -1.42 8.18
C TYR A 124 8.17 -1.85 6.83
N THR A 125 9.38 -1.44 6.51
CA THR A 125 10.08 -1.90 5.31
C THR A 125 11.20 -2.86 5.69
N VAL A 126 11.42 -3.87 4.86
CA VAL A 126 12.49 -4.85 5.06
C VAL A 126 13.20 -5.08 3.73
N HIS A 127 14.53 -4.96 3.74
CA HIS A 127 15.37 -5.21 2.59
C HIS A 127 15.79 -6.67 2.57
N GLY A 128 15.53 -7.37 1.47
CA GLY A 128 15.93 -8.74 1.32
C GLY A 128 15.11 -9.49 0.29
N ARG A 129 15.49 -10.74 0.08
CA ARG A 129 14.75 -11.64 -0.79
C ARG A 129 13.53 -12.18 -0.04
N ALA A 130 12.49 -12.46 -0.80
CA ALA A 130 11.22 -12.93 -0.24
C ALA A 130 11.37 -14.09 0.74
N GLU A 131 12.19 -15.07 0.40
CA GLU A 131 12.38 -16.27 1.23
C GLU A 131 12.97 -15.93 2.59
N ALA A 132 14.03 -15.11 2.61
CA ALA A 132 14.70 -14.73 3.85
C ALA A 132 13.80 -13.88 4.74
N VAL A 133 13.07 -12.94 4.14
CA VAL A 133 12.14 -12.07 4.87
C VAL A 133 11.03 -12.88 5.49
N SER A 134 10.41 -13.76 4.71
CA SER A 134 9.31 -14.60 5.16
C SER A 134 9.72 -15.46 6.38
N TYR A 135 10.87 -16.09 6.29
CA TYR A 135 11.37 -16.91 7.40
C TYR A 135 11.62 -16.08 8.66
N THR A 136 12.31 -14.96 8.51
CA THR A 136 12.64 -14.08 9.63
C THR A 136 11.38 -13.57 10.34
N HIS A 137 10.40 -13.12 9.58
CA HIS A 137 9.17 -12.57 10.16
C HIS A 137 8.30 -13.63 10.79
N LEU A 138 8.24 -14.82 10.24
CA LEU A 138 7.50 -15.92 10.85
C LEU A 138 8.11 -16.28 12.20
N ARG A 139 9.43 -16.35 12.30
CA ARG A 139 10.09 -16.64 13.58
C ARG A 139 9.84 -15.53 14.61
N ALA A 140 9.97 -14.28 14.20
CA ALA A 140 9.72 -13.15 15.09
C ALA A 140 8.29 -13.15 15.61
N HIS A 141 7.35 -13.49 14.75
CA HIS A 141 5.94 -13.57 15.12
C HIS A 141 5.67 -14.72 16.11
N GLU A 142 6.30 -15.85 15.90
CA GLU A 142 6.15 -17.02 16.79
C GLU A 142 6.68 -16.73 18.19
N THR A 143 7.74 -15.96 18.30
CA THR A 143 8.37 -15.66 19.60
C THR A 143 7.75 -14.44 20.29
N GLY A 144 6.99 -13.70 19.55
CA GLY A 144 6.34 -12.49 20.07
C GLY A 144 4.99 -12.77 20.62
#